data_f0bea73c559175781cfeaf4950dae8d9
#
_entry.id   f0bea73c559175781cfeaf4950dae8d9
#
_cell.length_a   1.000
_cell.length_b   1.000
_cell.length_c   1.000
_cell.angle_alpha   90.00
_cell.angle_beta   90.00
_cell.angle_gamma   90.00
#
_symmetry.space_group_name_H-M   'P 1'
#
loop_
_entity.id
_entity.type
_entity.pdbx_description
1 polymer ?
#
loop_
_entity_poly.entity_id
_entity_poly.type
_entity_poly.pdbx_seq_one_letter_code
_entity_poly.pdbx_strand_id
1 'polypeptide(L)'
;MKSRPAMVIIGAGQSGARAAHALRDNGWDGEITLLGNEGVAPYDRPPLSKAVLLGQKTTAQCALYDETFYSGQRIDLRVDAGVQEIDRAARKVVLNDGHTVAYQRLLIATGAAPRRLSVPGSTLEGVHVLRTAADASSVLSELLPGRKIAIVGAGFIGLEIAATAIARGCEVIVIEAAARALMRAVPEIVAAYLVERHRQMGVDVRFAVQVDRVIGSNAKRVTGVKLSDGTTIACDCVIAGIGVKPRTELAEAAGIDVADGIAVDDTLRTNDPHIFAAGDVCSFPHRLFRRRMRLECWKNAEDHARIVARNMLDRGETYSEVPWFWSDQYDMTIQIAGMPAFGVTSVVRETSATSRVFFALDRDGVLVGASGVGQASEIARDVRVGQELIARRACIEPSLLSDRSVKLKPLLAVEAL
;
A
#
# COMPACT_ATOMS: atom_id res chain seq x y z
N MET A 1 -35.53 11.98 21.71
CA MET A 1 -34.53 10.96 22.08
C MET A 1 -33.14 11.58 21.92
N LYS A 2 -32.31 11.57 22.95
CA LYS A 2 -30.90 11.96 22.78
C LYS A 2 -30.28 10.96 21.81
N SER A 3 -29.73 11.42 20.66
CA SER A 3 -29.01 10.55 19.74
C SER A 3 -27.89 9.84 20.52
N ARG A 4 -27.77 8.52 20.36
CA ARG A 4 -26.64 7.80 20.93
C ARG A 4 -25.34 8.33 20.31
N PRO A 5 -24.27 8.44 21.09
CA PRO A 5 -22.98 8.85 20.53
C PRO A 5 -22.56 7.87 19.42
N ALA A 6 -22.15 8.39 18.26
CA ALA A 6 -21.84 7.59 17.09
C ALA A 6 -20.40 7.81 16.62
N MET A 7 -19.70 6.73 16.29
CA MET A 7 -18.44 6.74 15.55
C MET A 7 -18.75 6.52 14.07
N VAL A 8 -18.32 7.44 13.22
CA VAL A 8 -18.49 7.32 11.77
C VAL A 8 -17.13 7.15 11.11
N ILE A 9 -17.04 6.21 10.18
CA ILE A 9 -15.81 5.89 9.46
C ILE A 9 -16.08 5.99 7.96
N ILE A 10 -15.38 6.87 7.27
CA ILE A 10 -15.44 7.03 5.82
C ILE A 10 -14.32 6.21 5.18
N GLY A 11 -14.68 5.17 4.44
CA GLY A 11 -13.76 4.26 3.75
C GLY A 11 -13.76 2.87 4.37
N ALA A 12 -14.43 1.92 3.71
CA ALA A 12 -14.55 0.53 4.10
C ALA A 12 -13.40 -0.35 3.55
N GLY A 13 -12.15 0.18 3.59
CA GLY A 13 -10.94 -0.57 3.28
C GLY A 13 -10.31 -1.18 4.54
N GLN A 14 -9.04 -1.64 4.42
CA GLN A 14 -8.26 -2.24 5.52
C GLN A 14 -8.32 -1.39 6.80
N SER A 15 -7.93 -0.12 6.71
CA SER A 15 -7.84 0.75 7.89
C SER A 15 -9.21 1.01 8.52
N GLY A 16 -10.25 1.29 7.72
CA GLY A 16 -11.59 1.58 8.24
C GLY A 16 -12.25 0.37 8.89
N ALA A 17 -12.19 -0.80 8.26
CA ALA A 17 -12.79 -2.03 8.81
C ALA A 17 -12.07 -2.49 10.10
N ARG A 18 -10.72 -2.42 10.11
CA ARG A 18 -9.94 -2.74 11.31
C ARG A 18 -10.17 -1.73 12.44
N ALA A 19 -10.35 -0.44 12.13
CA ALA A 19 -10.67 0.56 13.12
C ALA A 19 -12.08 0.35 13.74
N ALA A 20 -13.07 0.00 12.90
CA ALA A 20 -14.41 -0.35 13.39
C ALA A 20 -14.37 -1.53 14.37
N HIS A 21 -13.63 -2.59 14.06
CA HIS A 21 -13.41 -3.73 14.96
C HIS A 21 -12.66 -3.28 16.21
N ALA A 22 -11.54 -2.58 16.07
CA ALA A 22 -10.73 -2.14 17.20
C ALA A 22 -11.51 -1.22 18.17
N LEU A 23 -12.48 -0.43 17.71
CA LEU A 23 -13.38 0.33 18.58
C LEU A 23 -14.18 -0.61 19.48
N ARG A 24 -14.71 -1.73 18.96
CA ARG A 24 -15.42 -2.74 19.76
C ARG A 24 -14.50 -3.41 20.77
N ASP A 25 -13.30 -3.85 20.34
CA ASP A 25 -12.31 -4.49 21.21
C ASP A 25 -11.87 -3.57 22.36
N ASN A 26 -11.87 -2.25 22.14
CA ASN A 26 -11.55 -1.26 23.17
C ASN A 26 -12.76 -0.78 23.99
N GLY A 27 -13.90 -1.47 23.88
CA GLY A 27 -15.06 -1.31 24.76
C GLY A 27 -16.06 -0.22 24.31
N TRP A 28 -15.99 0.26 23.07
CA TRP A 28 -17.02 1.16 22.55
C TRP A 28 -18.34 0.40 22.33
N ASP A 29 -19.40 0.75 23.02
CA ASP A 29 -20.74 0.12 22.93
C ASP A 29 -21.78 0.97 22.17
N GLY A 30 -21.43 2.21 21.82
CA GLY A 30 -22.25 3.14 21.01
C GLY A 30 -22.37 2.70 19.55
N GLU A 31 -23.01 3.51 18.74
CA GLU A 31 -23.17 3.26 17.30
C GLU A 31 -21.83 3.34 16.57
N ILE A 32 -21.62 2.46 15.58
CA ILE A 32 -20.51 2.53 14.60
C ILE A 32 -21.12 2.40 13.21
N THR A 33 -20.90 3.41 12.36
CA THR A 33 -21.28 3.36 10.95
C THR A 33 -20.00 3.34 10.11
N LEU A 34 -19.84 2.31 9.27
CA LEU A 34 -18.72 2.15 8.34
C LEU A 34 -19.23 2.35 6.90
N LEU A 35 -18.77 3.42 6.25
CA LEU A 35 -19.23 3.86 4.94
C LEU A 35 -18.24 3.47 3.84
N GLY A 36 -18.66 2.70 2.86
CA GLY A 36 -17.93 2.30 1.67
C GLY A 36 -18.67 2.68 0.39
N ASN A 37 -17.98 2.61 -0.74
CA ASN A 37 -18.53 2.93 -2.07
C ASN A 37 -18.07 1.95 -3.17
N GLU A 38 -17.67 0.73 -2.77
CA GLU A 38 -17.22 -0.30 -3.73
C GLU A 38 -18.27 -1.39 -3.97
N GLY A 39 -19.46 -1.33 -3.34
CA GLY A 39 -20.53 -2.29 -3.48
C GLY A 39 -20.25 -3.66 -2.87
N VAL A 40 -19.14 -3.83 -2.16
CA VAL A 40 -18.70 -5.09 -1.56
C VAL A 40 -18.20 -4.87 -0.14
N ALA A 41 -18.29 -5.92 0.68
CA ALA A 41 -17.74 -5.90 2.04
C ALA A 41 -16.21 -5.67 2.01
N PRO A 42 -15.63 -5.11 3.10
CA PRO A 42 -14.19 -4.89 3.20
C PRO A 42 -13.36 -6.15 2.94
N TYR A 43 -12.30 -6.04 2.16
CA TYR A 43 -11.45 -7.13 1.73
C TYR A 43 -9.96 -6.75 1.71
N ASP A 44 -9.07 -7.76 1.79
CA ASP A 44 -7.64 -7.62 1.62
C ASP A 44 -7.29 -7.31 0.16
N ARG A 45 -6.55 -6.21 -0.08
CA ARG A 45 -6.10 -5.81 -1.42
C ARG A 45 -4.83 -6.53 -1.90
N PRO A 46 -3.87 -6.96 -1.06
CA PRO A 46 -2.65 -7.62 -1.54
C PRO A 46 -2.89 -8.88 -2.40
N PRO A 47 -3.95 -9.69 -2.20
CA PRO A 47 -4.24 -10.80 -3.09
C PRO A 47 -4.66 -10.40 -4.52
N LEU A 48 -5.12 -9.15 -4.74
CA LEU A 48 -5.65 -8.71 -6.03
C LEU A 48 -4.61 -8.84 -7.16
N SER A 49 -3.33 -8.48 -6.91
CA SER A 49 -2.24 -8.60 -7.89
C SER A 49 -1.62 -10.00 -7.99
N LYS A 50 -1.99 -10.91 -7.09
CA LYS A 50 -1.41 -12.25 -6.91
C LYS A 50 -2.47 -13.34 -7.08
N ALA A 51 -2.96 -13.92 -5.97
CA ALA A 51 -3.84 -15.07 -5.95
C ALA A 51 -5.16 -14.86 -6.72
N VAL A 52 -5.69 -13.62 -6.75
CA VAL A 52 -6.90 -13.31 -7.53
C VAL A 52 -6.59 -13.32 -9.03
N LEU A 53 -5.55 -12.61 -9.48
CA LEU A 53 -5.14 -12.64 -10.88
C LEU A 53 -4.61 -14.01 -11.34
N LEU A 54 -4.10 -14.85 -10.42
CA LEU A 54 -3.75 -16.25 -10.72
C LEU A 54 -4.99 -17.15 -10.82
N GLY A 55 -6.18 -16.69 -10.45
CA GLY A 55 -7.40 -17.50 -10.41
C GLY A 55 -7.44 -18.49 -9.24
N GLN A 56 -6.56 -18.33 -8.24
CA GLN A 56 -6.46 -19.20 -7.06
C GLN A 56 -7.44 -18.80 -5.95
N LYS A 57 -7.89 -17.52 -5.95
CA LYS A 57 -8.90 -16.98 -5.03
C LYS A 57 -9.88 -16.10 -5.80
N THR A 58 -11.13 -16.11 -5.36
CA THR A 58 -12.10 -15.08 -5.73
C THR A 58 -11.91 -13.84 -4.84
N THR A 59 -12.42 -12.69 -5.26
CA THR A 59 -12.40 -11.48 -4.45
C THR A 59 -13.21 -11.64 -3.14
N ALA A 60 -14.29 -12.42 -3.17
CA ALA A 60 -15.09 -12.76 -1.97
C ALA A 60 -14.26 -13.54 -0.93
N GLN A 61 -13.38 -14.45 -1.37
CA GLN A 61 -12.47 -15.18 -0.46
C GLN A 61 -11.35 -14.30 0.14
N CYS A 62 -11.25 -13.05 -0.28
CA CYS A 62 -10.34 -12.07 0.28
C CYS A 62 -11.01 -11.19 1.35
N ALA A 63 -12.28 -11.42 1.71
CA ALA A 63 -12.99 -10.67 2.74
C ALA A 63 -12.19 -10.60 4.05
N LEU A 64 -12.15 -9.43 4.70
CA LEU A 64 -11.45 -9.22 5.98
C LEU A 64 -12.14 -9.96 7.12
N TYR A 65 -13.45 -10.10 7.03
CA TYR A 65 -14.31 -10.77 7.99
C TYR A 65 -15.45 -11.47 7.25
N ASP A 66 -16.05 -12.46 7.88
CA ASP A 66 -17.23 -13.14 7.33
C ASP A 66 -18.47 -12.23 7.28
N GLU A 67 -19.51 -12.66 6.57
CA GLU A 67 -20.74 -11.87 6.34
C GLU A 67 -21.47 -11.51 7.64
N THR A 68 -21.36 -12.36 8.68
CA THR A 68 -22.08 -12.17 9.95
C THR A 68 -21.32 -11.29 10.93
N PHE A 69 -20.03 -11.06 10.70
CA PHE A 69 -19.16 -10.31 11.60
C PHE A 69 -19.68 -8.91 11.91
N TYR A 70 -20.00 -8.11 10.88
CA TYR A 70 -20.39 -6.72 11.07
C TYR A 70 -21.68 -6.60 11.88
N SER A 71 -22.69 -7.41 11.57
CA SER A 71 -23.95 -7.46 12.33
C SER A 71 -23.72 -7.97 13.75
N GLY A 72 -22.93 -9.03 13.93
CA GLY A 72 -22.58 -9.58 15.23
C GLY A 72 -21.83 -8.59 16.13
N GLN A 73 -20.98 -7.75 15.53
CA GLN A 73 -20.28 -6.65 16.20
C GLN A 73 -21.11 -5.36 16.27
N ARG A 74 -22.37 -5.36 15.83
CA ARG A 74 -23.23 -4.17 15.79
C ARG A 74 -22.56 -2.99 15.04
N ILE A 75 -21.90 -3.27 13.92
CA ILE A 75 -21.32 -2.29 12.99
C ILE A 75 -22.29 -2.15 11.83
N ASP A 76 -22.82 -0.95 11.62
CA ASP A 76 -23.66 -0.59 10.47
C ASP A 76 -22.74 -0.39 9.24
N LEU A 77 -22.53 -1.48 8.47
CA LEU A 77 -21.74 -1.45 7.24
C LEU A 77 -22.62 -1.07 6.06
N ARG A 78 -22.28 0.04 5.37
CA ARG A 78 -22.95 0.50 4.15
C ARG A 78 -21.96 0.51 3.01
N VAL A 79 -22.03 -0.47 2.13
CA VAL A 79 -21.04 -0.70 1.05
C VAL A 79 -21.23 0.20 -0.17
N ASP A 80 -22.45 0.78 -0.36
CA ASP A 80 -22.80 1.67 -1.48
C ASP A 80 -23.05 3.13 -1.02
N ALA A 81 -22.46 3.51 0.10
CA ALA A 81 -22.65 4.80 0.73
C ALA A 81 -21.44 5.74 0.47
N GLY A 82 -21.38 6.32 -0.71
CA GLY A 82 -20.43 7.38 -1.02
C GLY A 82 -20.72 8.64 -0.20
N VAL A 83 -19.70 9.26 0.38
CA VAL A 83 -19.80 10.54 1.10
C VAL A 83 -19.40 11.66 0.16
N GLN A 84 -20.23 12.71 0.07
CA GLN A 84 -19.97 13.88 -0.75
C GLN A 84 -19.51 15.10 0.05
N GLU A 85 -19.84 15.17 1.37
CA GLU A 85 -19.54 16.36 2.19
C GLU A 85 -19.34 15.97 3.67
N ILE A 86 -18.47 16.71 4.34
CA ILE A 86 -18.28 16.68 5.81
C ILE A 86 -18.65 18.06 6.36
N ASP A 87 -19.81 18.15 7.03
CA ASP A 87 -20.23 19.36 7.75
C ASP A 87 -19.67 19.31 9.18
N ARG A 88 -18.53 19.98 9.38
CA ARG A 88 -17.84 20.02 10.67
C ARG A 88 -18.63 20.74 11.76
N ALA A 89 -19.37 21.80 11.38
CA ALA A 89 -20.13 22.61 12.33
C ALA A 89 -21.32 21.83 12.90
N ALA A 90 -22.04 21.09 12.04
CA ALA A 90 -23.16 20.26 12.45
C ALA A 90 -22.72 18.84 12.90
N ARG A 91 -21.43 18.49 12.75
CA ARG A 91 -20.87 17.14 13.00
C ARG A 91 -21.67 16.04 12.30
N LYS A 92 -21.80 16.16 11.01
CA LYS A 92 -22.48 15.18 10.17
C LYS A 92 -21.72 15.00 8.86
N VAL A 93 -21.88 13.83 8.25
CA VAL A 93 -21.49 13.59 6.85
C VAL A 93 -22.75 13.52 6.00
N VAL A 94 -22.65 14.00 4.75
CA VAL A 94 -23.70 13.94 3.75
C VAL A 94 -23.34 12.86 2.73
N LEU A 95 -24.24 11.91 2.50
CA LEU A 95 -24.07 10.84 1.53
C LEU A 95 -24.51 11.30 0.13
N ASN A 96 -24.08 10.58 -0.91
CA ASN A 96 -24.43 10.89 -2.30
C ASN A 96 -25.94 10.88 -2.59
N ASP A 97 -26.73 10.16 -1.79
CA ASP A 97 -28.19 10.10 -1.87
C ASP A 97 -28.91 11.21 -1.08
N GLY A 98 -28.15 12.12 -0.47
CA GLY A 98 -28.64 13.23 0.34
C GLY A 98 -28.93 12.88 1.81
N HIS A 99 -28.87 11.61 2.22
CA HIS A 99 -28.98 11.25 3.63
C HIS A 99 -27.80 11.78 4.43
N THR A 100 -28.03 12.01 5.72
CA THR A 100 -26.99 12.49 6.62
C THR A 100 -26.76 11.51 7.77
N VAL A 101 -25.49 11.39 8.21
CA VAL A 101 -25.08 10.58 9.38
C VAL A 101 -24.34 11.48 10.35
N ALA A 102 -24.89 11.66 11.55
CA ALA A 102 -24.24 12.47 12.59
C ALA A 102 -23.13 11.66 13.29
N TYR A 103 -22.08 12.36 13.73
CA TYR A 103 -20.95 11.72 14.42
C TYR A 103 -20.57 12.45 15.72
N GLN A 104 -20.10 11.68 16.69
CA GLN A 104 -19.34 12.19 17.83
C GLN A 104 -17.86 12.29 17.48
N ARG A 105 -17.34 11.29 16.79
CA ARG A 105 -16.00 11.26 16.19
C ARG A 105 -16.09 10.71 14.77
N LEU A 106 -15.25 11.25 13.90
CA LEU A 106 -15.14 10.86 12.50
C LEU A 106 -13.76 10.34 12.19
N LEU A 107 -13.67 9.21 11.50
CA LEU A 107 -12.43 8.71 10.91
C LEU A 107 -12.50 8.83 9.38
N ILE A 108 -11.51 9.49 8.77
CA ILE A 108 -11.33 9.52 7.32
C ILE A 108 -10.28 8.46 6.95
N ALA A 109 -10.72 7.37 6.32
CA ALA A 109 -9.92 6.24 5.87
C ALA A 109 -10.11 5.96 4.38
N THR A 110 -10.24 7.04 3.58
CA THR A 110 -10.55 7.02 2.14
C THR A 110 -9.44 6.41 1.27
N GLY A 111 -8.25 6.24 1.84
CA GLY A 111 -7.11 5.61 1.17
C GLY A 111 -6.57 6.44 0.00
N ALA A 112 -6.22 5.75 -1.10
CA ALA A 112 -5.63 6.37 -2.28
C ALA A 112 -6.24 5.81 -3.57
N ALA A 113 -6.27 6.64 -4.63
CA ALA A 113 -6.70 6.28 -5.97
C ALA A 113 -5.48 5.99 -6.88
N PRO A 114 -5.54 5.01 -7.78
CA PRO A 114 -4.46 4.79 -8.73
C PRO A 114 -4.32 5.98 -9.68
N ARG A 115 -3.09 6.34 -9.99
CA ARG A 115 -2.80 7.31 -11.05
C ARG A 115 -3.11 6.68 -12.40
N ARG A 116 -3.83 7.41 -13.23
CA ARG A 116 -4.11 7.00 -14.62
C ARG A 116 -3.08 7.62 -15.57
N LEU A 117 -2.85 6.98 -16.70
CA LEU A 117 -2.06 7.57 -17.76
C LEU A 117 -2.76 8.84 -18.28
N SER A 118 -2.00 9.90 -18.49
CA SER A 118 -2.48 11.19 -19.03
C SER A 118 -1.96 11.43 -20.46
N VAL A 119 -1.84 10.37 -21.26
CA VAL A 119 -1.37 10.41 -22.63
C VAL A 119 -2.51 10.15 -23.62
N PRO A 120 -2.43 10.57 -24.88
CA PRO A 120 -3.43 10.25 -25.90
C PRO A 120 -3.69 8.75 -25.97
N GLY A 121 -4.97 8.34 -26.02
CA GLY A 121 -5.39 6.94 -26.04
C GLY A 121 -5.49 6.27 -24.68
N SER A 122 -5.24 6.96 -23.58
CA SER A 122 -5.31 6.39 -22.21
C SER A 122 -6.72 5.97 -21.77
N THR A 123 -7.75 6.32 -22.54
CA THR A 123 -9.15 5.94 -22.28
C THR A 123 -9.65 4.83 -23.18
N LEU A 124 -8.79 4.24 -24.02
CA LEU A 124 -9.14 3.11 -24.88
C LEU A 124 -9.51 1.88 -24.05
N GLU A 125 -10.40 1.05 -24.57
CA GLU A 125 -10.66 -0.28 -24.03
C GLU A 125 -9.37 -1.11 -23.99
N GLY A 126 -9.13 -1.81 -22.89
CA GLY A 126 -7.87 -2.53 -22.65
C GLY A 126 -6.80 -1.71 -21.94
N VAL A 127 -7.10 -0.45 -21.52
CA VAL A 127 -6.25 0.31 -20.58
C VAL A 127 -6.81 0.20 -19.18
N HIS A 128 -6.04 -0.38 -18.27
CA HIS A 128 -6.45 -0.71 -16.92
C HIS A 128 -5.53 -0.10 -15.85
N VAL A 129 -6.06 -0.04 -14.64
CA VAL A 129 -5.34 0.13 -13.38
C VAL A 129 -5.69 -1.03 -12.46
N LEU A 130 -5.00 -1.20 -11.34
CA LEU A 130 -5.32 -2.22 -10.34
C LEU A 130 -5.36 -1.59 -8.94
N ARG A 131 -6.55 -1.51 -8.35
CA ARG A 131 -6.77 -1.07 -6.96
C ARG A 131 -7.95 -1.77 -6.30
N THR A 132 -9.04 -2.00 -7.04
CA THR A 132 -10.30 -2.53 -6.53
C THR A 132 -10.56 -3.96 -7.03
N ALA A 133 -11.53 -4.63 -6.42
CA ALA A 133 -12.01 -5.94 -6.88
C ALA A 133 -12.53 -5.90 -8.33
N ALA A 134 -13.20 -4.80 -8.72
CA ALA A 134 -13.66 -4.58 -10.09
C ALA A 134 -12.49 -4.43 -11.06
N ASP A 135 -11.45 -3.67 -10.68
CA ASP A 135 -10.23 -3.56 -11.49
C ASP A 135 -9.57 -4.94 -11.67
N ALA A 136 -9.48 -5.73 -10.59
CA ALA A 136 -8.88 -7.07 -10.66
C ALA A 136 -9.67 -7.98 -11.61
N SER A 137 -11.00 -7.94 -11.59
CA SER A 137 -11.84 -8.69 -12.53
C SER A 137 -11.59 -8.27 -13.98
N SER A 138 -11.47 -6.96 -14.23
CA SER A 138 -11.18 -6.42 -15.57
C SER A 138 -9.79 -6.81 -16.05
N VAL A 139 -8.76 -6.72 -15.19
CA VAL A 139 -7.40 -7.16 -15.52
C VAL A 139 -7.35 -8.67 -15.75
N LEU A 140 -8.01 -9.48 -14.91
CA LEU A 140 -8.03 -10.91 -15.02
C LEU A 140 -8.55 -11.40 -16.39
N SER A 141 -9.57 -10.73 -16.94
CA SER A 141 -10.13 -11.06 -18.26
C SER A 141 -9.16 -10.78 -19.41
N GLU A 142 -8.14 -9.95 -19.19
CA GLU A 142 -7.08 -9.65 -20.16
C GLU A 142 -5.89 -10.64 -20.09
N LEU A 143 -5.65 -11.26 -18.96
CA LEU A 143 -4.50 -12.15 -18.75
C LEU A 143 -4.76 -13.57 -19.29
N LEU A 144 -4.81 -13.69 -20.62
CA LEU A 144 -5.00 -14.96 -21.34
C LEU A 144 -3.67 -15.42 -21.98
N PRO A 145 -3.42 -16.74 -22.10
CA PRO A 145 -2.21 -17.25 -22.71
C PRO A 145 -1.95 -16.67 -24.11
N GLY A 146 -0.70 -16.28 -24.39
CA GLY A 146 -0.26 -15.71 -25.66
C GLY A 146 -0.59 -14.23 -25.86
N ARG A 147 -1.36 -13.59 -24.97
CA ARG A 147 -1.61 -12.14 -25.06
C ARG A 147 -0.40 -11.33 -24.65
N LYS A 148 -0.23 -10.18 -25.29
CA LYS A 148 0.85 -9.22 -25.04
C LYS A 148 0.39 -8.13 -24.10
N ILE A 149 0.98 -8.09 -22.91
CA ILE A 149 0.63 -7.17 -21.85
C ILE A 149 1.74 -6.13 -21.65
N ALA A 150 1.40 -4.85 -21.83
CA ALA A 150 2.29 -3.74 -21.51
C ALA A 150 1.96 -3.20 -20.11
N ILE A 151 2.92 -3.28 -19.19
CA ILE A 151 2.81 -2.76 -17.83
C ILE A 151 3.61 -1.47 -17.76
N VAL A 152 2.95 -0.36 -17.39
CA VAL A 152 3.59 0.94 -17.25
C VAL A 152 3.84 1.20 -15.77
N GLY A 153 5.13 1.25 -15.40
CA GLY A 153 5.63 1.40 -14.05
C GLY A 153 6.22 0.11 -13.47
N ALA A 154 7.49 0.16 -13.06
CA ALA A 154 8.21 -0.91 -12.39
C ALA A 154 8.23 -0.73 -10.86
N GLY A 155 7.08 -0.33 -10.27
CA GLY A 155 6.80 -0.38 -8.84
C GLY A 155 6.40 -1.79 -8.41
N PHE A 156 6.15 -2.01 -7.09
CA PHE A 156 5.78 -3.34 -6.57
C PHE A 156 4.56 -3.93 -7.28
N ILE A 157 3.47 -3.15 -7.42
CA ILE A 157 2.24 -3.63 -8.06
C ILE A 157 2.47 -3.98 -9.54
N GLY A 158 3.21 -3.14 -10.27
CA GLY A 158 3.55 -3.43 -11.67
C GLY A 158 4.35 -4.73 -11.83
N LEU A 159 5.35 -4.93 -10.97
CA LEU A 159 6.17 -6.15 -10.98
C LEU A 159 5.37 -7.38 -10.52
N GLU A 160 4.48 -7.28 -9.53
CA GLU A 160 3.58 -8.36 -9.12
C GLU A 160 2.64 -8.78 -10.26
N ILE A 161 2.05 -7.79 -10.97
CA ILE A 161 1.21 -8.07 -12.14
C ILE A 161 2.05 -8.73 -13.26
N ALA A 162 3.29 -8.28 -13.48
CA ALA A 162 4.19 -8.89 -14.46
C ALA A 162 4.45 -10.37 -14.14
N ALA A 163 4.77 -10.68 -12.87
CA ALA A 163 4.99 -12.06 -12.44
C ALA A 163 3.74 -12.92 -12.64
N THR A 164 2.57 -12.39 -12.29
CA THR A 164 1.29 -13.09 -12.45
C THR A 164 0.93 -13.28 -13.92
N ALA A 165 1.14 -12.27 -14.78
CA ALA A 165 0.86 -12.36 -16.21
C ALA A 165 1.75 -13.43 -16.90
N ILE A 166 3.04 -13.49 -16.55
CA ILE A 166 3.94 -14.57 -17.01
C ILE A 166 3.42 -15.94 -16.57
N ALA A 167 3.05 -16.08 -15.31
CA ALA A 167 2.53 -17.34 -14.78
C ALA A 167 1.22 -17.80 -15.48
N ARG A 168 0.48 -16.86 -16.07
CA ARG A 168 -0.71 -17.12 -16.90
C ARG A 168 -0.42 -17.33 -18.39
N GLY A 169 0.86 -17.34 -18.79
CA GLY A 169 1.29 -17.58 -20.17
C GLY A 169 1.19 -16.36 -21.08
N CYS A 170 1.16 -15.14 -20.52
CA CYS A 170 1.22 -13.91 -21.32
C CYS A 170 2.66 -13.57 -21.73
N GLU A 171 2.82 -12.82 -22.82
CA GLU A 171 4.04 -12.10 -23.13
C GLU A 171 4.01 -10.74 -22.42
N VAL A 172 5.06 -10.39 -21.68
CA VAL A 172 5.04 -9.20 -20.80
C VAL A 172 6.19 -8.25 -21.08
N ILE A 173 5.83 -6.97 -21.24
CA ILE A 173 6.80 -5.88 -21.22
C ILE A 173 6.48 -4.94 -20.06
N VAL A 174 7.52 -4.54 -19.31
CA VAL A 174 7.45 -3.52 -18.26
C VAL A 174 8.19 -2.26 -18.75
N ILE A 175 7.49 -1.13 -18.72
CA ILE A 175 7.99 0.17 -19.20
C ILE A 175 8.09 1.10 -17.98
N GLU A 176 9.30 1.57 -17.66
CA GLU A 176 9.56 2.42 -16.50
C GLU A 176 10.25 3.72 -16.93
N ALA A 177 9.68 4.85 -16.53
CA ALA A 177 10.21 6.18 -16.81
C ALA A 177 11.51 6.48 -16.04
N ALA A 178 11.67 5.91 -14.85
CA ALA A 178 12.88 6.07 -14.06
C ALA A 178 14.03 5.19 -14.58
N ALA A 179 15.25 5.52 -14.18
CA ALA A 179 16.45 4.78 -14.56
C ALA A 179 16.49 3.34 -14.01
N ARG A 180 15.68 2.99 -13.03
CA ARG A 180 15.60 1.65 -12.44
C ARG A 180 14.24 1.37 -11.79
N ALA A 181 13.94 0.09 -11.56
CA ALA A 181 12.77 -0.32 -10.79
C ALA A 181 12.86 0.10 -9.32
N LEU A 182 11.70 0.23 -8.66
CA LEU A 182 11.54 0.44 -7.22
C LEU A 182 12.38 1.60 -6.66
N MET A 183 12.66 2.62 -7.47
CA MET A 183 13.65 3.66 -7.20
C MET A 183 13.43 4.40 -5.88
N ARG A 184 12.18 4.55 -5.45
CA ARG A 184 11.80 5.25 -4.20
C ARG A 184 11.67 4.33 -2.99
N ALA A 185 11.65 3.01 -3.19
CA ALA A 185 11.26 2.05 -2.16
C ALA A 185 12.45 1.31 -1.57
N VAL A 186 13.43 0.93 -2.41
CA VAL A 186 14.56 0.10 -1.99
C VAL A 186 15.87 0.57 -2.62
N PRO A 187 17.04 0.23 -2.01
CA PRO A 187 18.34 0.42 -2.63
C PRO A 187 18.43 -0.28 -4.01
N GLU A 188 19.28 0.23 -4.88
CA GLU A 188 19.45 -0.27 -6.26
C GLU A 188 19.76 -1.77 -6.29
N ILE A 189 20.69 -2.21 -5.45
CA ILE A 189 21.11 -3.60 -5.39
C ILE A 189 19.94 -4.55 -5.06
N VAL A 190 19.00 -4.14 -4.23
CA VAL A 190 17.79 -4.93 -3.90
C VAL A 190 16.86 -5.02 -5.10
N ALA A 191 16.64 -3.89 -5.80
CA ALA A 191 15.81 -3.85 -7.00
C ALA A 191 16.41 -4.71 -8.13
N ALA A 192 17.74 -4.74 -8.26
CA ALA A 192 18.43 -5.51 -9.29
C ALA A 192 18.12 -7.02 -9.22
N TYR A 193 18.02 -7.60 -8.01
CA TYR A 193 17.64 -9.01 -7.84
C TYR A 193 16.26 -9.33 -8.41
N LEU A 194 15.27 -8.46 -8.14
CA LEU A 194 13.92 -8.65 -8.66
C LEU A 194 13.88 -8.49 -10.17
N VAL A 195 14.53 -7.45 -10.71
CA VAL A 195 14.57 -7.19 -12.15
C VAL A 195 15.24 -8.34 -12.91
N GLU A 196 16.34 -8.85 -12.38
CA GLU A 196 17.04 -9.99 -12.98
C GLU A 196 16.12 -11.24 -12.98
N ARG A 197 15.39 -11.49 -11.90
CA ARG A 197 14.43 -12.59 -11.86
C ARG A 197 13.31 -12.43 -12.91
N HIS A 198 12.78 -11.21 -13.08
CA HIS A 198 11.80 -10.92 -14.12
C HIS A 198 12.34 -11.20 -15.53
N ARG A 199 13.57 -10.79 -15.81
CA ARG A 199 14.24 -11.05 -17.10
C ARG A 199 14.44 -12.54 -17.36
N GLN A 200 14.88 -13.30 -16.36
CA GLN A 200 15.01 -14.76 -16.43
C GLN A 200 13.69 -15.45 -16.70
N MET A 201 12.59 -14.87 -16.22
CA MET A 201 11.24 -15.37 -16.47
C MET A 201 10.66 -14.91 -17.82
N GLY A 202 11.42 -14.15 -18.63
CA GLY A 202 11.03 -13.72 -19.99
C GLY A 202 10.34 -12.37 -20.06
N VAL A 203 10.36 -11.56 -18.99
CA VAL A 203 9.82 -10.20 -19.03
C VAL A 203 10.81 -9.25 -19.73
N ASP A 204 10.36 -8.53 -20.77
CA ASP A 204 11.11 -7.40 -21.35
C ASP A 204 10.98 -6.18 -20.41
N VAL A 205 12.08 -5.78 -19.75
CA VAL A 205 12.06 -4.65 -18.80
C VAL A 205 12.86 -3.49 -19.38
N ARG A 206 12.18 -2.38 -19.66
CA ARG A 206 12.76 -1.15 -20.23
C ARG A 206 12.72 -0.02 -19.22
N PHE A 207 13.87 0.60 -19.00
CA PHE A 207 14.06 1.75 -18.11
C PHE A 207 14.34 3.04 -18.88
N ALA A 208 14.18 4.18 -18.22
CA ALA A 208 14.42 5.52 -18.75
C ALA A 208 13.62 5.82 -20.04
N VAL A 209 12.43 5.21 -20.18
CA VAL A 209 11.54 5.39 -21.31
C VAL A 209 10.10 5.56 -20.86
N GLN A 210 9.36 6.47 -21.48
CA GLN A 210 7.98 6.77 -21.14
C GLN A 210 7.03 6.35 -22.27
N VAL A 211 5.76 6.12 -21.92
CA VAL A 211 4.70 5.97 -22.91
C VAL A 211 4.23 7.35 -23.33
N ASP A 212 4.37 7.68 -24.61
CA ASP A 212 3.89 8.94 -25.20
C ASP A 212 2.43 8.84 -25.64
N ARG A 213 2.01 7.65 -26.07
CA ARG A 213 0.66 7.42 -26.59
C ARG A 213 0.29 5.95 -26.47
N VAL A 214 -0.98 5.67 -26.18
CA VAL A 214 -1.60 4.36 -26.39
C VAL A 214 -2.24 4.35 -27.79
N ILE A 215 -1.95 3.32 -28.58
CA ILE A 215 -2.43 3.14 -29.96
C ILE A 215 -3.63 2.20 -29.93
N GLY A 216 -4.65 2.51 -30.71
CA GLY A 216 -5.86 1.69 -30.79
C GLY A 216 -6.34 1.44 -32.23
N SER A 217 -7.04 0.33 -32.42
CA SER A 217 -7.78 0.04 -33.66
C SER A 217 -9.04 0.87 -33.73
N ASN A 218 -9.22 1.65 -34.80
CA ASN A 218 -10.40 2.51 -34.99
C ASN A 218 -10.74 3.36 -33.73
N ALA A 219 -9.73 3.77 -32.96
CA ALA A 219 -9.82 4.49 -31.71
C ALA A 219 -10.70 3.82 -30.61
N LYS A 220 -10.86 2.48 -30.64
CA LYS A 220 -11.70 1.76 -29.65
C LYS A 220 -10.88 0.94 -28.67
N ARG A 221 -10.03 0.02 -29.15
CA ARG A 221 -9.30 -0.93 -28.31
C ARG A 221 -7.80 -0.82 -28.52
N VAL A 222 -7.03 -1.05 -27.48
CA VAL A 222 -5.55 -1.05 -27.49
C VAL A 222 -5.02 -2.07 -28.52
N THR A 223 -4.03 -1.62 -29.29
CA THR A 223 -3.23 -2.46 -30.21
C THR A 223 -1.72 -2.24 -30.01
N GLY A 224 -1.34 -1.27 -29.20
CA GLY A 224 0.05 -1.00 -28.91
C GLY A 224 0.29 0.27 -28.10
N VAL A 225 1.55 0.55 -27.82
CA VAL A 225 2.02 1.79 -27.20
C VAL A 225 3.17 2.37 -27.99
N LYS A 226 3.22 3.70 -28.12
CA LYS A 226 4.37 4.44 -28.63
C LYS A 226 5.16 4.99 -27.46
N LEU A 227 6.46 4.80 -27.48
CA LEU A 227 7.40 5.23 -26.45
C LEU A 227 8.10 6.54 -26.83
N SER A 228 8.69 7.19 -25.81
CA SER A 228 9.42 8.48 -25.95
C SER A 228 10.70 8.37 -26.78
N ASP A 229 11.26 7.18 -26.94
CA ASP A 229 12.40 6.91 -27.84
C ASP A 229 11.99 6.68 -29.29
N GLY A 230 10.70 6.82 -29.62
CA GLY A 230 10.13 6.60 -30.94
C GLY A 230 9.71 5.16 -31.22
N THR A 231 10.06 4.20 -30.36
CA THR A 231 9.70 2.78 -30.51
C THR A 231 8.20 2.59 -30.40
N THR A 232 7.63 1.72 -31.24
CA THR A 232 6.25 1.26 -31.12
C THR A 232 6.23 -0.22 -30.72
N ILE A 233 5.46 -0.54 -29.69
CA ILE A 233 5.32 -1.89 -29.15
C ILE A 233 3.88 -2.33 -29.32
N ALA A 234 3.68 -3.46 -30.02
CA ALA A 234 2.37 -4.07 -30.12
C ALA A 234 1.99 -4.72 -28.78
N CYS A 235 0.78 -4.42 -28.29
CA CYS A 235 0.22 -5.06 -27.11
C CYS A 235 -1.31 -5.09 -27.18
N ASP A 236 -1.91 -6.07 -26.50
CA ASP A 236 -3.35 -6.27 -26.45
C ASP A 236 -4.00 -5.55 -25.25
N CYS A 237 -3.19 -5.22 -24.26
CA CYS A 237 -3.62 -4.60 -23.00
C CYS A 237 -2.50 -3.73 -22.42
N VAL A 238 -2.88 -2.63 -21.77
CA VAL A 238 -2.00 -1.74 -21.01
C VAL A 238 -2.47 -1.69 -19.55
N ILE A 239 -1.57 -1.95 -18.60
CA ILE A 239 -1.87 -1.86 -17.17
C ILE A 239 -0.98 -0.78 -16.55
N ALA A 240 -1.59 0.28 -16.02
CA ALA A 240 -0.87 1.40 -15.41
C ALA A 240 -0.64 1.16 -13.91
N GLY A 241 0.61 0.93 -13.52
CA GLY A 241 1.11 0.80 -12.14
C GLY A 241 2.02 1.95 -11.73
N ILE A 242 1.65 3.20 -12.06
CA ILE A 242 2.47 4.42 -11.91
C ILE A 242 2.29 5.15 -10.56
N GLY A 243 1.85 4.43 -9.54
CA GLY A 243 1.61 4.94 -8.20
C GLY A 243 0.18 5.39 -7.96
N VAL A 244 -0.04 5.98 -6.78
CA VAL A 244 -1.36 6.42 -6.32
C VAL A 244 -1.36 7.89 -5.89
N LYS A 245 -2.55 8.47 -5.74
CA LYS A 245 -2.80 9.79 -5.15
C LYS A 245 -3.70 9.60 -3.92
N PRO A 246 -3.38 10.18 -2.73
CA PRO A 246 -4.26 10.13 -1.58
C PRO A 246 -5.61 10.80 -1.91
N ARG A 247 -6.71 10.25 -1.41
CA ARG A 247 -8.06 10.78 -1.62
C ARG A 247 -8.36 11.83 -0.55
N THR A 248 -7.90 13.05 -0.77
CA THR A 248 -7.98 14.17 0.19
C THR A 248 -9.16 15.11 -0.08
N GLU A 249 -9.87 14.93 -1.18
CA GLU A 249 -10.86 15.88 -1.70
C GLU A 249 -11.95 16.24 -0.68
N LEU A 250 -12.47 15.25 0.07
CA LEU A 250 -13.44 15.48 1.14
C LEU A 250 -12.87 16.30 2.30
N ALA A 251 -11.63 16.02 2.67
CA ALA A 251 -10.95 16.73 3.75
C ALA A 251 -10.66 18.18 3.36
N GLU A 252 -10.15 18.41 2.15
CA GLU A 252 -9.87 19.74 1.60
C GLU A 252 -11.16 20.60 1.54
N ALA A 253 -12.25 20.03 1.02
CA ALA A 253 -13.56 20.71 0.95
C ALA A 253 -14.12 21.06 2.34
N ALA A 254 -13.80 20.26 3.35
CA ALA A 254 -14.18 20.50 4.75
C ALA A 254 -13.23 21.46 5.49
N GLY A 255 -12.17 21.99 4.87
CA GLY A 255 -11.17 22.84 5.51
C GLY A 255 -10.29 22.07 6.51
N ILE A 256 -10.03 20.78 6.25
CA ILE A 256 -9.06 19.98 6.99
C ILE A 256 -7.70 20.09 6.29
N ASP A 257 -6.64 20.27 7.08
CA ASP A 257 -5.30 20.49 6.56
C ASP A 257 -4.77 19.27 5.77
N VAL A 258 -4.13 19.55 4.64
CA VAL A 258 -3.55 18.55 3.73
C VAL A 258 -2.08 18.87 3.47
N ALA A 259 -1.22 17.85 3.61
CA ALA A 259 0.21 17.93 3.31
C ALA A 259 0.70 16.55 2.82
N ASP A 260 0.66 16.28 1.52
CA ASP A 260 0.86 14.96 0.90
C ASP A 260 -0.03 13.90 1.57
N GLY A 261 -1.34 14.17 1.66
CA GLY A 261 -2.34 13.42 2.40
C GLY A 261 -2.98 14.28 3.49
N ILE A 262 -3.97 13.74 4.21
CA ILE A 262 -4.61 14.45 5.32
C ILE A 262 -3.59 14.62 6.45
N ALA A 263 -3.29 15.87 6.81
CA ALA A 263 -2.33 16.19 7.85
C ALA A 263 -2.89 15.88 9.23
N VAL A 264 -2.20 15.05 10.00
CA VAL A 264 -2.55 14.73 11.37
C VAL A 264 -1.37 14.99 12.32
N ASP A 265 -1.66 14.99 13.62
CA ASP A 265 -0.66 14.92 14.67
C ASP A 265 -0.18 13.48 14.91
N ASP A 266 0.67 13.25 15.89
CA ASP A 266 1.21 11.92 16.23
C ASP A 266 0.18 10.98 16.89
N THR A 267 -1.01 11.48 17.22
CA THR A 267 -2.17 10.70 17.67
C THR A 267 -3.15 10.39 16.54
N LEU A 268 -2.80 10.70 15.29
CA LEU A 268 -3.64 10.56 14.08
C LEU A 268 -4.86 11.48 14.06
N ARG A 269 -4.86 12.59 14.80
CA ARG A 269 -5.91 13.60 14.87
C ARG A 269 -5.60 14.72 13.88
N THR A 270 -6.63 15.19 13.17
CA THR A 270 -6.53 16.34 12.25
C THR A 270 -6.53 17.68 13.02
N ASN A 271 -6.55 18.80 12.29
CA ASN A 271 -6.80 20.12 12.85
C ASN A 271 -8.22 20.33 13.42
N ASP A 272 -9.10 19.30 13.31
CA ASP A 272 -10.37 19.23 14.00
C ASP A 272 -10.31 18.19 15.13
N PRO A 273 -10.65 18.57 16.40
CA PRO A 273 -10.52 17.68 17.55
C PRO A 273 -11.45 16.45 17.51
N HIS A 274 -12.44 16.44 16.61
CA HIS A 274 -13.40 15.36 16.44
C HIS A 274 -13.13 14.49 15.22
N ILE A 275 -12.12 14.85 14.39
CA ILE A 275 -11.83 14.18 13.12
C ILE A 275 -10.41 13.62 13.12
N PHE A 276 -10.30 12.36 12.73
CA PHE A 276 -9.06 11.60 12.61
C PHE A 276 -8.85 11.14 11.18
N ALA A 277 -7.61 10.80 10.80
CA ALA A 277 -7.34 10.14 9.54
C ALA A 277 -6.37 8.97 9.71
N ALA A 278 -6.53 7.91 8.91
CA ALA A 278 -5.72 6.70 8.99
C ALA A 278 -5.53 6.00 7.64
N GLY A 279 -4.49 5.18 7.53
CA GLY A 279 -4.14 4.44 6.31
C GLY A 279 -3.45 5.31 5.26
N ASP A 280 -3.56 4.91 3.97
CA ASP A 280 -2.81 5.50 2.85
C ASP A 280 -3.11 7.00 2.61
N VAL A 281 -4.25 7.50 3.10
CA VAL A 281 -4.63 8.92 2.97
C VAL A 281 -3.92 9.81 3.99
N CYS A 282 -3.39 9.22 5.07
CA CYS A 282 -2.92 9.93 6.25
C CYS A 282 -1.45 10.36 6.11
N SER A 283 -1.16 11.64 6.35
CA SER A 283 0.18 12.22 6.46
C SER A 283 0.44 12.58 7.93
N PHE A 284 1.42 11.93 8.54
CA PHE A 284 1.66 11.98 9.98
C PHE A 284 3.14 12.24 10.33
N PRO A 285 3.45 12.87 11.48
CA PRO A 285 4.80 13.00 11.97
C PRO A 285 5.27 11.68 12.57
N HIS A 286 6.26 11.04 11.95
CA HIS A 286 6.81 9.78 12.45
C HIS A 286 7.94 10.06 13.45
N ARG A 287 7.74 9.71 14.72
CA ARG A 287 8.67 10.02 15.82
C ARG A 287 10.04 9.39 15.60
N LEU A 288 10.09 8.11 15.20
CA LEU A 288 11.34 7.37 15.02
C LEU A 288 12.23 8.01 13.95
N PHE A 289 11.62 8.43 12.82
CA PHE A 289 12.35 9.03 11.69
C PHE A 289 12.36 10.56 11.71
N ARG A 290 11.71 11.20 12.71
CA ARG A 290 11.68 12.66 12.95
C ARG A 290 11.28 13.47 11.71
N ARG A 291 10.32 12.96 10.93
CA ARG A 291 9.79 13.65 9.74
C ARG A 291 8.33 13.30 9.48
N ARG A 292 7.65 14.19 8.79
CA ARG A 292 6.31 13.88 8.27
C ARG A 292 6.43 12.92 7.10
N MET A 293 5.56 11.92 7.05
CA MET A 293 5.52 10.93 5.99
C MET A 293 4.11 10.40 5.76
N ARG A 294 3.90 9.79 4.61
CA ARG A 294 2.71 9.03 4.25
C ARG A 294 3.18 7.66 3.75
N LEU A 295 2.58 6.62 4.26
CA LEU A 295 2.94 5.22 3.96
C LEU A 295 1.77 4.50 3.33
N GLU A 296 2.00 3.92 2.16
CA GLU A 296 1.02 3.16 1.36
C GLU A 296 1.28 1.67 1.54
N CYS A 297 1.05 1.12 2.72
CA CYS A 297 1.23 -0.30 2.95
C CYS A 297 0.20 -0.90 3.90
N TRP A 298 -0.06 -2.17 3.70
CA TRP A 298 -1.07 -2.93 4.42
C TRP A 298 -0.86 -2.88 5.94
N LYS A 299 0.38 -3.10 6.39
CA LYS A 299 0.72 -3.10 7.82
C LYS A 299 0.49 -1.72 8.46
N ASN A 300 0.87 -0.63 7.78
CA ASN A 300 0.61 0.72 8.27
C ASN A 300 -0.89 1.01 8.40
N ALA A 301 -1.70 0.55 7.43
CA ALA A 301 -3.15 0.72 7.51
C ALA A 301 -3.77 -0.02 8.71
N GLU A 302 -3.25 -1.21 9.05
CA GLU A 302 -3.65 -1.99 10.20
C GLU A 302 -3.21 -1.36 11.53
N ASP A 303 -1.93 -0.95 11.62
CA ASP A 303 -1.41 -0.30 12.82
C ASP A 303 -2.11 1.03 13.12
N HIS A 304 -2.33 1.85 12.08
CA HIS A 304 -3.11 3.08 12.22
C HIS A 304 -4.52 2.80 12.72
N ALA A 305 -5.18 1.74 12.24
CA ALA A 305 -6.52 1.38 12.67
C ALA A 305 -6.60 1.09 14.18
N ARG A 306 -5.61 0.37 14.70
CA ARG A 306 -5.50 0.06 16.14
C ARG A 306 -5.30 1.32 17.00
N ILE A 307 -4.37 2.17 16.60
CA ILE A 307 -4.03 3.41 17.32
C ILE A 307 -5.17 4.43 17.24
N VAL A 308 -5.72 4.67 16.03
CA VAL A 308 -6.77 5.65 15.85
C VAL A 308 -8.05 5.28 16.59
N ALA A 309 -8.41 4.00 16.65
CA ALA A 309 -9.57 3.54 17.42
C ALA A 309 -9.43 3.90 18.92
N ARG A 310 -8.25 3.70 19.51
CA ARG A 310 -7.97 4.10 20.89
C ARG A 310 -8.01 5.62 21.08
N ASN A 311 -7.53 6.37 20.10
CA ASN A 311 -7.51 7.84 20.15
C ASN A 311 -8.89 8.46 19.91
N MET A 312 -9.75 7.80 19.13
CA MET A 312 -11.17 8.14 19.07
C MET A 312 -11.89 7.92 20.42
N LEU A 313 -11.30 7.13 21.33
CA LEU A 313 -11.72 6.92 22.72
C LEU A 313 -10.90 7.76 23.73
N ASP A 314 -10.23 8.81 23.26
CA ASP A 314 -9.44 9.76 24.05
C ASP A 314 -8.27 9.15 24.84
N ARG A 315 -7.63 8.06 24.32
CA ARG A 315 -6.48 7.40 24.98
C ARG A 315 -5.15 8.16 24.78
N GLY A 316 -5.03 9.00 23.75
CA GLY A 316 -3.82 9.80 23.49
C GLY A 316 -2.57 9.00 23.12
N GLU A 317 -2.72 7.84 22.49
CA GLU A 317 -1.62 6.96 22.10
C GLU A 317 -0.91 7.50 20.86
N THR A 318 0.41 7.55 20.86
CA THR A 318 1.20 8.05 19.74
C THR A 318 1.62 6.91 18.82
N TYR A 319 1.58 7.17 17.50
CA TYR A 319 2.02 6.22 16.50
C TYR A 319 3.55 6.29 16.29
N SER A 320 4.23 5.14 16.47
CA SER A 320 5.69 5.04 16.32
C SER A 320 6.16 3.68 15.80
N GLU A 321 5.26 2.88 15.22
CA GLU A 321 5.60 1.54 14.72
C GLU A 321 6.61 1.62 13.57
N VAL A 322 7.57 0.68 13.54
CA VAL A 322 8.50 0.57 12.41
C VAL A 322 7.74 0.10 11.17
N PRO A 323 7.75 0.84 10.07
CA PRO A 323 7.09 0.41 8.84
C PRO A 323 7.57 -0.98 8.41
N TRP A 324 6.63 -1.79 7.95
CA TRP A 324 6.96 -3.09 7.39
C TRP A 324 6.12 -3.36 6.14
N PHE A 325 6.76 -3.89 5.10
CA PHE A 325 6.16 -4.18 3.82
C PHE A 325 6.72 -5.48 3.23
N TRP A 326 5.92 -6.17 2.42
CA TRP A 326 6.39 -7.33 1.66
C TRP A 326 5.82 -7.35 0.25
N SER A 327 6.48 -8.11 -0.63
CA SER A 327 5.98 -8.46 -1.96
C SER A 327 6.45 -9.85 -2.34
N ASP A 328 5.53 -10.68 -2.84
CA ASP A 328 5.81 -12.04 -3.30
C ASP A 328 5.72 -12.04 -4.83
N GLN A 329 6.78 -12.52 -5.49
CA GLN A 329 6.89 -12.56 -6.93
C GLN A 329 7.62 -13.83 -7.34
N TYR A 330 6.99 -14.69 -8.17
CA TYR A 330 7.51 -16.01 -8.52
C TYR A 330 7.77 -16.88 -7.28
N ASP A 331 9.01 -17.31 -7.11
CA ASP A 331 9.55 -18.10 -5.99
C ASP A 331 10.29 -17.25 -4.96
N MET A 332 10.23 -15.93 -5.07
CA MET A 332 10.94 -14.98 -4.22
C MET A 332 9.97 -14.09 -3.42
N THR A 333 10.39 -13.72 -2.23
CA THR A 333 9.76 -12.65 -1.46
C THR A 333 10.77 -11.52 -1.21
N ILE A 334 10.27 -10.31 -1.17
CA ILE A 334 10.99 -9.17 -0.62
C ILE A 334 10.28 -8.74 0.66
N GLN A 335 11.03 -8.52 1.74
CA GLN A 335 10.53 -7.97 2.99
C GLN A 335 11.36 -6.74 3.35
N ILE A 336 10.68 -5.67 3.74
CA ILE A 336 11.30 -4.39 4.06
C ILE A 336 10.82 -3.96 5.43
N ALA A 337 11.76 -3.68 6.34
CA ALA A 337 11.50 -3.04 7.62
C ALA A 337 12.17 -1.66 7.65
N GLY A 338 11.50 -0.67 8.24
CA GLY A 338 11.99 0.70 8.33
C GLY A 338 11.98 1.44 6.99
N MET A 339 12.94 2.33 6.83
CA MET A 339 13.08 3.22 5.68
C MET A 339 14.48 3.10 5.05
N PRO A 340 14.75 2.05 4.25
CA PRO A 340 16.08 1.82 3.68
C PRO A 340 16.61 2.99 2.85
N ALA A 341 15.71 3.78 2.25
CA ALA A 341 16.07 4.96 1.47
C ALA A 341 16.68 6.12 2.31
N PHE A 342 16.60 6.05 3.65
CA PHE A 342 17.21 7.04 4.54
C PHE A 342 18.65 6.65 4.92
N GLY A 343 19.08 5.44 4.60
CA GLY A 343 20.46 5.00 4.81
C GLY A 343 21.42 5.60 3.80
N VAL A 344 22.64 5.83 4.24
CA VAL A 344 23.78 6.26 3.40
C VAL A 344 24.81 5.15 3.23
N THR A 345 24.83 4.17 4.15
CA THR A 345 25.69 2.98 4.09
C THR A 345 24.80 1.74 4.00
N SER A 346 25.14 0.83 3.07
CA SER A 346 24.46 -0.45 2.93
C SER A 346 25.40 -1.59 3.33
N VAL A 347 24.94 -2.47 4.21
CA VAL A 347 25.65 -3.65 4.66
C VAL A 347 24.91 -4.88 4.18
N VAL A 348 25.60 -5.78 3.50
CA VAL A 348 25.01 -7.00 2.94
C VAL A 348 25.31 -8.19 3.83
N ARG A 349 24.28 -8.96 4.15
CA ARG A 349 24.38 -10.25 4.83
C ARG A 349 23.85 -11.34 3.90
N GLU A 350 24.70 -12.25 3.49
CA GLU A 350 24.30 -13.43 2.75
C GLU A 350 23.67 -14.45 3.71
N THR A 351 22.39 -14.76 3.55
CA THR A 351 21.68 -15.77 4.36
C THR A 351 21.76 -17.15 3.73
N SER A 352 21.78 -17.20 2.38
CA SER A 352 22.03 -18.41 1.59
C SER A 352 22.69 -18.06 0.25
N ALA A 353 22.83 -19.04 -0.66
CA ALA A 353 23.32 -18.81 -2.01
C ALA A 353 22.40 -17.86 -2.83
N THR A 354 21.10 -17.86 -2.54
CA THR A 354 20.08 -17.15 -3.30
C THR A 354 19.34 -16.05 -2.50
N SER A 355 19.61 -15.93 -1.20
CA SER A 355 18.91 -15.01 -0.32
C SER A 355 19.87 -14.09 0.44
N ARG A 356 19.48 -12.82 0.58
CA ARG A 356 20.28 -11.79 1.23
C ARG A 356 19.42 -10.83 2.03
N VAL A 357 20.03 -10.25 3.07
CA VAL A 357 19.46 -9.12 3.82
C VAL A 357 20.42 -7.92 3.71
N PHE A 358 19.86 -6.78 3.37
CA PHE A 358 20.56 -5.50 3.23
C PHE A 358 20.16 -4.61 4.40
N PHE A 359 21.10 -4.22 5.21
CA PHE A 359 20.92 -3.31 6.31
C PHE A 359 21.34 -1.90 5.89
N ALA A 360 20.51 -0.91 6.09
CA ALA A 360 20.76 0.48 5.76
C ALA A 360 21.03 1.28 7.03
N LEU A 361 22.22 1.87 7.11
CA LEU A 361 22.66 2.73 8.21
C LEU A 361 22.63 4.19 7.77
N ASP A 362 22.20 5.09 8.64
CA ASP A 362 22.28 6.53 8.41
C ASP A 362 23.70 7.07 8.65
N ARG A 363 23.86 8.41 8.59
CA ARG A 363 25.17 9.07 8.77
C ARG A 363 25.77 8.88 10.15
N ASP A 364 24.92 8.64 11.15
CA ASP A 364 25.32 8.46 12.54
C ASP A 364 25.54 6.95 12.87
N GLY A 365 25.45 6.07 11.85
CA GLY A 365 25.59 4.61 12.02
C GLY A 365 24.35 3.94 12.60
N VAL A 366 23.23 4.66 12.73
CA VAL A 366 21.98 4.10 13.24
C VAL A 366 21.30 3.27 12.16
N LEU A 367 20.82 2.09 12.51
CA LEU A 367 20.04 1.24 11.60
C LEU A 367 18.68 1.87 11.32
N VAL A 368 18.42 2.18 10.04
CA VAL A 368 17.17 2.82 9.59
C VAL A 368 16.35 1.94 8.64
N GLY A 369 16.94 0.88 8.11
CA GLY A 369 16.24 -0.03 7.20
C GLY A 369 16.86 -1.40 7.13
N ALA A 370 16.02 -2.42 6.88
CA ALA A 370 16.43 -3.78 6.56
C ALA A 370 15.58 -4.28 5.39
N SER A 371 16.22 -4.77 4.33
CA SER A 371 15.55 -5.31 3.13
C SER A 371 16.04 -6.72 2.87
N GLY A 372 15.17 -7.71 3.04
CA GLY A 372 15.44 -9.09 2.69
C GLY A 372 14.91 -9.43 1.28
N VAL A 373 15.68 -10.16 0.48
CA VAL A 373 15.27 -10.69 -0.83
C VAL A 373 15.68 -12.14 -0.96
N GLY A 374 14.77 -13.01 -1.42
CA GLY A 374 14.97 -14.44 -1.59
C GLY A 374 13.83 -15.28 -1.01
N GLN A 375 14.16 -16.46 -0.47
CA GLN A 375 13.17 -17.32 0.17
C GLN A 375 12.73 -16.75 1.53
N ALA A 376 11.41 -16.71 1.78
CA ALA A 376 10.86 -16.14 3.01
C ALA A 376 11.45 -16.77 4.28
N SER A 377 11.61 -18.10 4.29
CA SER A 377 12.19 -18.85 5.42
C SER A 377 13.65 -18.48 5.74
N GLU A 378 14.38 -17.92 4.77
CA GLU A 378 15.79 -17.59 4.89
C GLU A 378 16.04 -16.14 5.31
N ILE A 379 15.09 -15.22 5.02
CA ILE A 379 15.24 -13.79 5.27
C ILE A 379 14.39 -13.25 6.42
N ALA A 380 13.20 -13.83 6.66
CA ALA A 380 12.20 -13.25 7.56
C ALA A 380 12.69 -13.02 8.98
N ARG A 381 13.50 -13.95 9.51
CA ARG A 381 14.07 -13.85 10.86
C ARG A 381 15.00 -12.63 10.99
N ASP A 382 15.91 -12.45 10.03
CA ASP A 382 16.90 -11.39 10.09
C ASP A 382 16.28 -10.03 9.82
N VAL A 383 15.28 -9.94 8.91
CA VAL A 383 14.48 -8.72 8.69
C VAL A 383 13.70 -8.35 9.97
N ARG A 384 13.10 -9.34 10.67
CA ARG A 384 12.37 -9.07 11.92
C ARG A 384 13.30 -8.57 13.02
N VAL A 385 14.48 -9.17 13.19
CA VAL A 385 15.48 -8.65 14.14
C VAL A 385 15.92 -7.24 13.73
N GLY A 386 16.13 -7.00 12.44
CA GLY A 386 16.40 -5.67 11.91
C GLY A 386 15.30 -4.67 12.28
N GLN A 387 14.01 -5.05 12.18
CA GLN A 387 12.89 -4.22 12.60
C GLN A 387 12.96 -3.85 14.09
N GLU A 388 13.30 -4.81 14.95
CA GLU A 388 13.44 -4.56 16.39
C GLU A 388 14.66 -3.65 16.70
N LEU A 389 15.78 -3.82 15.98
CA LEU A 389 16.96 -2.94 16.08
C LEU A 389 16.64 -1.50 15.62
N ILE A 390 15.88 -1.35 14.53
CA ILE A 390 15.41 -0.03 14.05
C ILE A 390 14.54 0.64 15.11
N ALA A 391 13.60 -0.08 15.71
CA ALA A 391 12.73 0.45 16.76
C ALA A 391 13.54 1.01 17.96
N ARG A 392 14.68 0.40 18.26
CA ARG A 392 15.61 0.80 19.34
C ARG A 392 16.61 1.87 18.90
N ARG A 393 16.61 2.30 17.63
CA ARG A 393 17.61 3.20 17.06
C ARG A 393 19.04 2.68 17.28
N ALA A 394 19.23 1.35 17.14
CA ALA A 394 20.50 0.70 17.44
C ALA A 394 21.62 1.15 16.48
N CYS A 395 22.78 1.50 17.04
CA CYS A 395 24.01 1.70 16.30
C CYS A 395 24.80 0.40 16.34
N ILE A 396 24.96 -0.26 15.21
CA ILE A 396 25.58 -1.60 15.11
C ILE A 396 26.77 -1.55 14.16
N GLU A 397 27.89 -2.11 14.58
CA GLU A 397 29.07 -2.26 13.73
C GLU A 397 28.73 -3.03 12.45
N PRO A 398 29.04 -2.50 11.27
CA PRO A 398 28.73 -3.12 9.97
C PRO A 398 29.23 -4.57 9.86
N SER A 399 30.40 -4.88 10.44
CA SER A 399 30.99 -6.22 10.46
C SER A 399 30.08 -7.25 11.15
N LEU A 400 29.41 -6.89 12.25
CA LEU A 400 28.48 -7.76 12.96
C LEU A 400 27.20 -8.03 12.16
N LEU A 401 26.76 -7.05 11.37
CA LEU A 401 25.58 -7.20 10.48
C LEU A 401 25.90 -8.09 9.28
N SER A 402 27.09 -7.98 8.70
CA SER A 402 27.49 -8.75 7.51
C SER A 402 27.90 -10.18 7.81
N ASP A 403 28.49 -10.44 8.98
CA ASP A 403 29.03 -11.76 9.35
C ASP A 403 27.91 -12.78 9.59
N ARG A 404 27.81 -13.77 8.71
CA ARG A 404 26.83 -14.85 8.76
C ARG A 404 26.93 -15.71 10.02
N SER A 405 28.11 -15.81 10.64
CA SER A 405 28.34 -16.59 11.87
C SER A 405 27.74 -15.90 13.11
N VAL A 406 27.60 -14.57 13.07
CA VAL A 406 27.01 -13.77 14.15
C VAL A 406 25.49 -13.94 14.16
N LYS A 407 24.93 -14.35 15.31
CA LYS A 407 23.48 -14.33 15.52
C LYS A 407 23.04 -12.91 15.79
N LEU A 408 22.09 -12.36 15.01
CA LEU A 408 21.63 -10.98 15.17
C LEU A 408 20.79 -10.76 16.44
N LYS A 409 20.05 -11.77 16.92
CA LYS A 409 19.17 -11.64 18.10
C LYS A 409 19.90 -11.13 19.37
N PRO A 410 21.12 -11.58 19.73
CA PRO A 410 21.86 -11.03 20.86
C PRO A 410 22.19 -9.54 20.74
N LEU A 411 22.25 -8.98 19.51
CA LEU A 411 22.49 -7.55 19.30
C LEU A 411 21.33 -6.67 19.81
N LEU A 412 20.16 -7.25 20.08
CA LEU A 412 19.04 -6.56 20.73
C LEU A 412 19.36 -6.17 22.19
N ALA A 413 20.39 -6.74 22.81
CA ALA A 413 20.84 -6.35 24.15
C ALA A 413 21.76 -5.13 24.17
N VAL A 414 22.20 -4.63 23.01
CA VAL A 414 23.01 -3.40 22.89
C VAL A 414 22.12 -2.21 23.27
N GLU A 415 22.59 -1.37 24.19
CA GLU A 415 21.85 -0.18 24.63
C GLU A 415 21.59 0.77 23.46
N ALA A 416 20.39 1.38 23.46
CA ALA A 416 20.00 2.42 22.52
C ALA A 416 20.79 3.71 22.81
N LEU A 417 21.16 4.45 21.77
CA LEU A 417 21.73 5.81 21.88
C LEU A 417 20.65 6.82 22.25
#